data_ff1333b4b2af99b647ef4570cbf4ea24
#
_entry.id   ff1333b4b2af99b647ef4570cbf4ea24
#
_cell.length_a   1.000
_cell.length_b   1.000
_cell.length_c   1.000
_cell.angle_alpha   90.00
_cell.angle_beta   90.00
_cell.angle_gamma   90.00
#
_symmetry.space_group_name_H-M   'P 1'
#
loop_
_entity.id
_entity.type
_entity.pdbx_description
1 polymer ?
#
loop_
_entity_poly.entity_id
_entity_poly.type
_entity_poly.pdbx_seq_one_letter_code
_entity_poly.pdbx_strand_id
1 'polypeptide(L)'
;EKSETKINWNLNGRKVLAHIHGLSPSPGAWFEFENERFKVLRAKISSENGKSGCVLDENLTVGCELDSIQILELQRQGKNIQATKEFLLGKKIKKGTILV
;
A
#
# COMPACT_ATOMS: atom_id res chain seq x y z
N GLU A 1 5.94 15.13 -9.33
CA GLU A 1 7.27 14.55 -9.27
C GLU A 1 7.25 13.12 -8.75
N LYS A 2 8.23 12.34 -9.14
CA LYS A 2 8.29 10.93 -8.75
C LYS A 2 8.34 10.77 -7.23
N SER A 3 9.08 11.62 -6.54
CA SER A 3 9.20 11.53 -5.08
C SER A 3 7.87 11.82 -4.38
N GLU A 4 6.99 12.59 -5.02
CA GLU A 4 5.69 12.94 -4.44
C GLU A 4 4.67 11.82 -4.61
N THR A 5 4.94 10.86 -5.48
CA THR A 5 4.02 9.74 -5.69
C THR A 5 4.34 8.54 -4.80
N LYS A 6 5.52 8.52 -4.18
CA LYS A 6 5.85 7.47 -3.23
C LYS A 6 5.02 7.64 -1.96
N ILE A 7 4.47 6.53 -1.47
CA ILE A 7 3.61 6.59 -0.29
C ILE A 7 4.46 6.91 0.95
N ASN A 8 4.01 7.86 1.73
CA ASN A 8 4.62 8.21 3.01
C ASN A 8 3.79 7.60 4.14
N TRP A 9 4.26 6.48 4.65
CA TRP A 9 3.54 5.74 5.70
C TRP A 9 3.54 6.47 7.05
N ASN A 10 4.34 7.54 7.20
CA ASN A 10 4.41 8.31 8.44
C ASN A 10 3.31 9.36 8.55
N LEU A 11 2.40 9.40 7.60
CA LEU A 11 1.20 10.22 7.68
C LEU A 11 0.08 9.39 8.32
N ASN A 12 -0.97 10.06 8.80
CA ASN A 12 -2.12 9.31 9.33
C ASN A 12 -2.85 8.59 8.18
N GLY A 13 -3.65 7.58 8.53
CA GLY A 13 -4.30 6.73 7.53
C GLY A 13 -5.17 7.49 6.54
N ARG A 14 -5.88 8.52 7.02
CA ARG A 14 -6.73 9.32 6.13
C ARG A 14 -5.93 10.05 5.07
N LYS A 15 -4.76 10.59 5.45
CA LYS A 15 -3.90 11.29 4.50
C LYS A 15 -3.26 10.32 3.52
N VAL A 16 -2.85 9.15 4.00
CA VAL A 16 -2.31 8.12 3.11
C VAL A 16 -3.39 7.70 2.10
N LEU A 17 -4.60 7.48 2.57
CA LEU A 17 -5.71 7.08 1.70
C LEU A 17 -6.02 8.15 0.67
N ALA A 18 -6.06 9.42 1.08
CA ALA A 18 -6.31 10.53 0.17
C ALA A 18 -5.22 10.62 -0.91
N HIS A 19 -3.97 10.40 -0.53
CA HIS A 19 -2.84 10.39 -1.46
C HIS A 19 -3.00 9.28 -2.50
N ILE A 20 -3.35 8.08 -2.04
CA ILE A 20 -3.57 6.94 -2.93
C ILE A 20 -4.69 7.24 -3.92
N HIS A 21 -5.85 7.67 -3.42
CA HIS A 21 -7.00 7.89 -4.28
C HIS A 21 -6.84 9.11 -5.17
N GLY A 22 -6.12 10.13 -4.69
CA GLY A 22 -5.85 11.32 -5.49
C GLY A 22 -4.94 11.06 -6.68
N LEU A 23 -4.09 10.05 -6.61
CA LEU A 23 -3.16 9.72 -7.69
C LEU A 23 -3.62 8.54 -8.55
N SER A 24 -4.62 7.80 -8.11
CA SER A 24 -5.09 6.62 -8.84
C SER A 24 -5.91 7.04 -10.06
N PRO A 25 -5.80 6.36 -11.20
CA PRO A 25 -4.88 5.24 -11.47
C PRO A 25 -3.51 5.68 -11.98
N SER A 26 -3.35 6.94 -12.32
CA SER A 26 -2.11 7.44 -12.90
C SER A 26 -1.85 8.86 -12.41
N PRO A 27 -0.64 9.16 -11.96
CA PRO A 27 0.57 8.32 -12.01
C PRO A 27 0.56 7.15 -11.03
N GLY A 28 -0.27 7.20 -9.98
CA GLY A 28 -0.40 6.16 -8.98
C GLY A 28 0.58 6.30 -7.84
N ALA A 29 0.06 6.19 -6.60
CA ALA A 29 0.91 6.13 -5.42
C ALA A 29 1.55 4.76 -5.33
N TRP A 30 2.80 4.68 -4.85
CA TRP A 30 3.52 3.42 -4.90
C TRP A 30 4.37 3.21 -3.64
N PHE A 31 4.68 1.94 -3.41
CA PHE A 31 5.65 1.53 -2.41
C PHE A 31 6.62 0.55 -3.05
N GLU A 32 7.71 0.27 -2.33
CA GLU A 32 8.73 -0.64 -2.81
C GLU A 32 8.82 -1.85 -1.89
N PHE A 33 8.93 -3.03 -2.48
CA PHE A 33 9.11 -4.26 -1.74
C PHE A 33 9.99 -5.18 -2.59
N GLU A 34 11.08 -5.65 -2.00
CA GLU A 34 12.05 -6.52 -2.69
C GLU A 34 12.54 -5.90 -4.01
N ASN A 35 12.83 -4.59 -3.96
CA ASN A 35 13.33 -3.82 -5.11
C ASN A 35 12.36 -3.72 -6.27
N GLU A 36 11.09 -3.98 -6.03
CA GLU A 36 10.04 -3.88 -7.03
C GLU A 36 9.04 -2.81 -6.59
N ARG A 37 8.56 -2.01 -7.54
CA ARG A 37 7.54 -0.99 -7.27
C ARG A 37 6.15 -1.56 -7.45
N PHE A 38 5.27 -1.23 -6.51
CA PHE A 38 3.87 -1.62 -6.54
C PHE A 38 3.03 -0.36 -6.44
N LYS A 39 2.19 -0.11 -7.44
CA LYS A 39 1.20 0.95 -7.37
C LYS A 39 0.02 0.48 -6.55
N VAL A 40 -0.50 1.37 -5.71
CA VAL A 40 -1.72 1.09 -4.95
C VAL A 40 -2.84 1.90 -5.58
N LEU A 41 -3.85 1.22 -6.10
CA LEU A 41 -4.92 1.89 -6.84
C LEU A 41 -6.16 2.08 -6.00
N ARG A 42 -6.40 1.19 -5.05
CA ARG A 42 -7.55 1.28 -4.17
C ARG A 42 -7.20 0.71 -2.80
N ALA A 43 -7.66 1.39 -1.77
CA ALA A 43 -7.43 0.99 -0.38
C ALA A 43 -8.59 1.48 0.47
N LYS A 44 -8.65 1.01 1.70
CA LYS A 44 -9.64 1.50 2.65
C LYS A 44 -8.99 1.67 4.03
N ILE A 45 -9.60 2.52 4.85
CA ILE A 45 -9.17 2.73 6.24
C ILE A 45 -9.39 1.47 7.05
N SER A 46 -8.44 1.18 7.93
CA SER A 46 -8.56 0.14 8.95
C SER A 46 -8.27 0.76 10.31
N SER A 47 -8.93 0.26 11.34
CA SER A 47 -8.71 0.75 12.70
C SER A 47 -7.52 0.06 13.39
N GLU A 48 -6.88 -0.91 12.74
CA GLU A 48 -5.71 -1.54 13.32
C GLU A 48 -4.59 -0.52 13.47
N ASN A 49 -3.77 -0.70 14.48
CA ASN A 49 -2.62 0.18 14.71
C ASN A 49 -1.35 -0.63 14.73
N GLY A 50 -0.29 -0.04 14.22
CA GLY A 50 1.01 -0.66 14.20
C GLY A 50 2.05 0.31 13.69
N LYS A 51 3.26 -0.19 13.56
CA LYS A 51 4.38 0.62 13.10
C LYS A 51 4.14 1.09 11.66
N SER A 52 4.49 2.35 11.39
CA SER A 52 4.35 2.92 10.04
C SER A 52 5.11 2.07 9.03
N GLY A 53 4.42 1.71 7.94
CA GLY A 53 5.01 0.90 6.87
C GLY A 53 5.01 -0.59 7.16
N CYS A 54 4.58 -1.01 8.34
CA CYS A 54 4.60 -2.42 8.71
C CYS A 54 3.32 -3.11 8.27
N VAL A 55 3.46 -4.27 7.64
CA VAL A 55 2.33 -5.10 7.26
C VAL A 55 1.78 -5.75 8.53
N LEU A 56 0.51 -5.52 8.83
CA LEU A 56 -0.10 -5.87 10.11
C LEU A 56 -0.84 -7.20 10.09
N ASP A 57 -1.21 -7.69 8.90
CA ASP A 57 -1.98 -8.93 8.81
C ASP A 57 -1.70 -9.60 7.46
N GLU A 58 -2.49 -10.64 7.15
CA GLU A 58 -2.33 -11.39 5.92
C GLU A 58 -3.12 -10.82 4.74
N ASN A 59 -3.79 -9.69 4.95
CA ASN A 59 -4.62 -9.05 3.94
C ASN A 59 -3.99 -7.77 3.40
N LEU A 60 -2.71 -7.56 3.69
CA LEU A 60 -1.94 -6.38 3.27
C LEU A 60 -2.53 -5.10 3.86
N THR A 61 -2.80 -5.13 5.15
CA THR A 61 -3.09 -3.94 5.94
C THR A 61 -1.77 -3.38 6.42
N VAL A 62 -1.53 -2.09 6.17
CA VAL A 62 -0.24 -1.47 6.44
C VAL A 62 -0.43 -0.35 7.45
N GLY A 63 0.41 -0.37 8.48
CA GLY A 63 0.37 0.65 9.52
C GLY A 63 0.73 2.03 9.00
N CYS A 64 0.07 3.03 9.55
CA CYS A 64 0.36 4.43 9.30
C CYS A 64 0.71 5.09 10.63
N GLU A 65 0.97 6.39 10.64
CA GLU A 65 1.25 7.07 11.89
C GLU A 65 0.09 6.91 12.87
N LEU A 66 -1.13 7.02 12.34
CA LEU A 66 -2.36 6.78 13.08
C LEU A 66 -3.26 5.94 12.20
N ASP A 67 -3.86 4.90 12.76
CA ASP A 67 -4.68 3.94 12.02
C ASP A 67 -3.83 3.19 10.98
N SER A 68 -4.47 2.63 9.99
CA SER A 68 -3.82 1.85 8.95
C SER A 68 -4.69 1.89 7.70
N ILE A 69 -4.15 1.38 6.60
CA ILE A 69 -4.97 1.19 5.40
C ILE A 69 -4.82 -0.25 4.93
N GLN A 70 -5.89 -0.80 4.39
CA GLN A 70 -5.85 -2.09 3.73
C GLN A 70 -5.81 -1.86 2.24
N ILE A 71 -4.81 -2.42 1.58
CA ILE A 71 -4.64 -2.31 0.13
C ILE A 71 -5.62 -3.29 -0.53
N LEU A 72 -6.45 -2.78 -1.43
CA LEU A 72 -7.50 -3.58 -2.08
C LEU A 72 -7.16 -3.91 -3.53
N GLU A 73 -6.48 -3.00 -4.23
CA GLU A 73 -6.02 -3.22 -5.61
C GLU A 73 -4.64 -2.66 -5.76
N LEU A 74 -3.80 -3.41 -6.47
CA LEU A 74 -2.43 -2.98 -6.71
C LEU A 74 -2.00 -3.38 -8.12
N GLN A 75 -0.88 -2.83 -8.56
CA GLN A 75 -0.33 -3.10 -9.88
C GLN A 75 1.17 -3.18 -9.79
N ARG A 76 1.71 -4.32 -10.19
CA ARG A 76 3.16 -4.49 -10.32
C ARG A 76 3.61 -3.78 -11.58
N GLN A 77 4.83 -3.30 -11.58
CA GLN A 77 5.39 -2.60 -12.73
C GLN A 77 5.36 -3.51 -13.97
N GLY A 78 4.76 -3.00 -15.05
CA GLY A 78 4.66 -3.75 -16.30
C GLY A 78 3.60 -4.85 -16.32
N LYS A 79 2.75 -4.92 -15.29
CA LYS A 79 1.73 -5.95 -15.17
C LYS A 79 0.34 -5.33 -15.09
N ASN A 80 -0.68 -6.19 -15.14
CA ASN A 80 -2.06 -5.75 -15.01
C ASN A 80 -2.43 -5.47 -13.57
N ILE A 81 -3.48 -4.66 -13.38
CA ILE A 81 -4.04 -4.40 -12.06
C ILE A 81 -4.63 -5.69 -11.52
N GLN A 82 -4.37 -5.97 -10.25
CA GLN A 82 -4.91 -7.14 -9.57
C GLN A 82 -5.58 -6.74 -8.26
N ALA A 83 -6.64 -7.48 -7.90
CA ALA A 83 -7.12 -7.44 -6.54
C ALA A 83 -6.02 -7.97 -5.63
N THR A 84 -5.83 -7.33 -4.48
CA THR A 84 -4.80 -7.74 -3.53
C THR A 84 -4.96 -9.20 -3.13
N LYS A 85 -6.19 -9.64 -2.95
CA LYS A 85 -6.49 -11.02 -2.58
C LYS A 85 -5.91 -12.01 -3.60
N GLU A 86 -6.05 -11.71 -4.88
CA GLU A 86 -5.51 -12.56 -5.95
C GLU A 86 -3.99 -12.49 -6.00
N PHE A 87 -3.44 -11.28 -5.86
CA PHE A 87 -2.00 -11.09 -5.85
C PHE A 87 -1.35 -11.93 -4.75
N LEU A 88 -1.93 -11.94 -3.55
CA LEU A 88 -1.36 -12.64 -2.41
C LEU A 88 -1.40 -14.16 -2.55
N LEU A 89 -2.21 -14.70 -3.47
CA LEU A 89 -2.18 -16.13 -3.77
C LEU A 89 -0.88 -16.53 -4.46
N GLY A 90 -0.32 -15.64 -5.26
CA GLY A 90 0.91 -15.92 -6.00
C GLY A 90 2.18 -15.42 -5.37
N LYS A 91 2.09 -14.40 -4.53
CA LYS A 91 3.26 -13.82 -3.86
C LYS A 91 2.86 -13.32 -2.49
N LYS A 92 3.47 -13.88 -1.46
CA LYS A 92 3.11 -13.52 -0.09
C LYS A 92 3.95 -12.33 0.39
N ILE A 93 3.30 -11.43 1.09
CA ILE A 93 3.97 -10.37 1.84
C ILE A 93 3.60 -10.61 3.29
N LYS A 94 4.57 -11.06 4.06
CA LYS A 94 4.32 -11.56 5.41
C LYS A 94 4.00 -10.42 6.38
N LYS A 95 3.16 -10.74 7.37
CA LYS A 95 2.96 -9.89 8.52
C LYS A 95 4.33 -9.56 9.14
N GLY A 96 4.53 -8.28 9.48
CA GLY A 96 5.80 -7.82 10.03
C GLY A 96 6.75 -7.25 8.98
N THR A 97 6.48 -7.46 7.69
CA THR A 97 7.29 -6.86 6.63
C THR A 97 7.20 -5.35 6.68
N ILE A 98 8.32 -4.68 6.50
CA ILE A 98 8.34 -3.21 6.43
C ILE A 98 8.40 -2.81 4.96
N LEU A 99 7.40 -2.05 4.53
CA LEU A 99 7.37 -1.50 3.17
C LEU A 99 8.10 -0.16 3.15
N VAL A 100 8.79 0.11 2.07
CA VAL A 100 9.54 1.37 1.94
C VAL A 100 9.06 2.17 0.75
#